data_f8aecb1e43f86b56aaf465c68458986b
#
_entry.id   f8aecb1e43f86b56aaf465c68458986b
#
_cell.length_a   1.000
_cell.length_b   1.000
_cell.length_c   1.000
_cell.angle_alpha   90.00
_cell.angle_beta   90.00
_cell.angle_gamma   90.00
#
_symmetry.space_group_name_H-M   'P 1'
#
loop_
_entity.id
_entity.type
_entity.pdbx_description
1 polymer ?
#
loop_
_entity_poly.entity_id
_entity_poly.type
_entity_poly.pdbx_seq_one_letter_code
_entity_poly.pdbx_strand_id
1 'polypeptide(L)'
;MNKLIAFIEKGKPFFEKLSRNIYLRAIRDGFIAGMPVILFSSIFILIAFVPNSWGFKWSDEVVAFLMKPYSYSMGILALLVAGTTAKSLTDSVNRSMEKTNQINYMSTLLAAIVGLLMLAADPIENGLATGFLGTKGLLSAFLAAFVTVAIYKVCVKNNVTIRMPDEVPPNISQVFKDVIPFTLSVVSLYALDLLARHFVGASVAESIGKFFAPLFSAADGYLGITIIFGAFAFFWFVGIHGPSIVEPAIAAITYANAEVNLNLLQQGMHADKILTSGTQMFIVTMGGTGATLVVPFMFMWLTKSKRNRAIGRASVVPTFFGVNAVSYTHLTLPTTPYV
;
A
#
# COMPACT_ATOMS: atom_id res chain seq x y z
N MET A 1 31.14 14.93 -12.93
CA MET A 1 29.91 15.48 -12.33
C MET A 1 28.87 15.82 -13.39
N ASN A 2 29.18 16.62 -14.42
CA ASN A 2 28.22 17.04 -15.46
C ASN A 2 27.57 15.89 -16.25
N LYS A 3 28.28 14.80 -16.56
CA LYS A 3 27.69 13.62 -17.27
C LYS A 3 26.68 12.87 -16.41
N LEU A 4 26.90 12.75 -15.10
CA LEU A 4 25.98 12.10 -14.18
C LEU A 4 24.70 12.95 -14.01
N ILE A 5 24.85 14.27 -13.86
CA ILE A 5 23.72 15.20 -13.77
C ILE A 5 22.88 15.13 -15.04
N ALA A 6 23.50 15.19 -16.23
CA ALA A 6 22.79 15.08 -17.50
C ALA A 6 22.05 13.73 -17.68
N PHE A 7 22.64 12.63 -17.19
CA PHE A 7 21.99 11.32 -17.19
C PHE A 7 20.75 11.29 -16.29
N ILE A 8 20.86 11.87 -15.09
CA ILE A 8 19.75 11.97 -14.12
C ILE A 8 18.63 12.85 -14.68
N GLU A 9 18.98 14.03 -15.23
CA GLU A 9 18.02 14.95 -15.85
C GLU A 9 17.27 14.29 -17.02
N LYS A 10 17.95 13.49 -17.83
CA LYS A 10 17.33 12.72 -18.91
C LYS A 10 16.34 11.64 -18.39
N GLY A 11 16.62 11.06 -17.23
CA GLY A 11 15.74 10.07 -16.60
C GLY A 11 14.55 10.67 -15.84
N LYS A 12 14.64 11.94 -15.42
CA LYS A 12 13.64 12.62 -14.59
C LYS A 12 12.21 12.54 -15.15
N PRO A 13 11.93 12.79 -16.45
CA PRO A 13 10.58 12.69 -17.00
C PRO A 13 9.96 11.29 -16.87
N PHE A 14 10.78 10.24 -16.98
CA PHE A 14 10.31 8.86 -16.79
C PHE A 14 9.90 8.62 -15.35
N PHE A 15 10.70 9.03 -14.38
CA PHE A 15 10.39 8.86 -12.97
C PHE A 15 9.21 9.73 -12.52
N GLU A 16 9.06 10.94 -13.06
CA GLU A 16 7.88 11.77 -12.84
C GLU A 16 6.60 11.11 -13.38
N LYS A 17 6.66 10.51 -14.57
CA LYS A 17 5.54 9.75 -15.13
C LYS A 17 5.20 8.55 -14.25
N LEU A 18 6.20 7.86 -13.71
CA LEU A 18 6.02 6.74 -12.80
C LEU A 18 5.36 7.18 -11.48
N SER A 19 5.82 8.28 -10.87
CA SER A 19 5.23 8.82 -9.63
C SER A 19 3.79 9.30 -9.79
N ARG A 20 3.40 9.71 -11.01
CA ARG A 20 2.04 10.14 -11.35
C ARG A 20 1.14 8.97 -11.81
N ASN A 21 1.66 7.74 -11.83
CA ASN A 21 0.88 6.58 -12.24
C ASN A 21 -0.33 6.38 -11.32
N ILE A 22 -1.52 6.29 -11.90
CA ILE A 22 -2.79 6.20 -11.15
C ILE A 22 -2.91 4.90 -10.35
N TYR A 23 -2.31 3.80 -10.82
CA TYR A 23 -2.34 2.50 -10.15
C TYR A 23 -1.43 2.51 -8.90
N LEU A 24 -0.19 3.00 -9.02
CA LEU A 24 0.71 3.15 -7.86
C LEU A 24 0.12 4.10 -6.82
N ARG A 25 -0.49 5.20 -7.28
CA ARG A 25 -1.19 6.11 -6.38
C ARG A 25 -2.37 5.44 -5.69
N ALA A 26 -3.16 4.63 -6.42
CA ALA A 26 -4.29 3.93 -5.84
C ALA A 26 -3.86 2.92 -4.78
N ILE A 27 -2.76 2.18 -4.98
CA ILE A 27 -2.17 1.30 -3.96
C ILE A 27 -1.81 2.11 -2.72
N ARG A 28 -1.01 3.17 -2.88
CA ARG A 28 -0.58 4.03 -1.77
C ARG A 28 -1.77 4.60 -0.98
N ASP A 29 -2.70 5.21 -1.69
CA ASP A 29 -3.85 5.88 -1.08
C ASP A 29 -4.81 4.85 -0.46
N GLY A 30 -4.90 3.64 -1.03
CA GLY A 30 -5.63 2.51 -0.47
C GLY A 30 -5.06 2.05 0.87
N PHE A 31 -3.73 1.94 0.99
CA PHE A 31 -3.07 1.65 2.28
C PHE A 31 -3.23 2.78 3.29
N ILE A 32 -3.08 4.04 2.87
CA ILE A 32 -3.30 5.20 3.76
C ILE A 32 -4.73 5.18 4.33
N ALA A 33 -5.73 4.86 3.51
CA ALA A 33 -7.11 4.72 3.97
C ALA A 33 -7.29 3.54 4.95
N GLY A 34 -6.49 2.48 4.83
CA GLY A 34 -6.45 1.34 5.74
C GLY A 34 -5.65 1.57 7.04
N MET A 35 -4.85 2.65 7.14
CA MET A 35 -3.98 2.89 8.30
C MET A 35 -4.70 2.86 9.65
N PRO A 36 -5.91 3.42 9.83
CA PRO A 36 -6.61 3.33 11.11
C PRO A 36 -6.82 1.88 11.59
N VAL A 37 -7.08 0.94 10.66
CA VAL A 37 -7.25 -0.48 10.98
C VAL A 37 -5.91 -1.10 11.41
N ILE A 38 -4.83 -0.75 10.73
CA ILE A 38 -3.48 -1.22 11.06
C ILE A 38 -3.04 -0.70 12.42
N LEU A 39 -3.27 0.60 12.70
CA LEU A 39 -2.93 1.21 13.99
C LEU A 39 -3.77 0.62 15.13
N PHE A 40 -5.07 0.43 14.92
CA PHE A 40 -5.93 -0.25 15.88
C PHE A 40 -5.41 -1.65 16.22
N SER A 41 -5.06 -2.43 15.21
CA SER A 41 -4.52 -3.78 15.37
C SER A 41 -3.22 -3.79 16.17
N SER A 42 -2.32 -2.84 15.92
CA SER A 42 -1.00 -2.78 16.56
C SER A 42 -1.08 -2.50 18.05
N ILE A 43 -2.15 -1.82 18.55
CA ILE A 43 -2.36 -1.62 19.98
C ILE A 43 -2.47 -2.96 20.70
N PHE A 44 -3.19 -3.91 20.14
CA PHE A 44 -3.38 -5.23 20.75
C PHE A 44 -2.10 -6.06 20.74
N ILE A 45 -1.29 -5.96 19.69
CA ILE A 45 0.05 -6.58 19.66
C ILE A 45 0.94 -6.00 20.77
N LEU A 46 0.94 -4.68 20.94
CA LEU A 46 1.73 -4.03 21.97
C LEU A 46 1.31 -4.50 23.37
N ILE A 47 0.02 -4.55 23.67
CA ILE A 47 -0.50 -5.02 24.96
C ILE A 47 -0.15 -6.50 25.18
N ALA A 48 -0.25 -7.34 24.15
CA ALA A 48 0.00 -8.76 24.26
C ALA A 48 1.48 -9.11 24.45
N PHE A 49 2.41 -8.41 23.78
CA PHE A 49 3.81 -8.86 23.68
C PHE A 49 4.84 -7.93 24.33
N VAL A 50 4.59 -6.62 24.46
CA VAL A 50 5.56 -5.70 25.07
C VAL A 50 5.86 -6.06 26.56
N PRO A 51 4.90 -6.50 27.39
CA PRO A 51 5.18 -6.90 28.75
C PRO A 51 6.20 -8.04 28.86
N ASN A 52 6.33 -8.87 27.83
CA ASN A 52 7.34 -9.95 27.79
C ASN A 52 8.77 -9.40 27.92
N SER A 53 9.03 -8.19 27.43
CA SER A 53 10.33 -7.53 27.53
C SER A 53 10.71 -7.16 28.96
N TRP A 54 9.74 -7.08 29.85
CA TRP A 54 9.91 -6.80 31.28
C TRP A 54 9.78 -8.04 32.15
N GLY A 55 9.76 -9.25 31.51
CA GLY A 55 9.64 -10.52 32.21
C GLY A 55 8.22 -10.89 32.62
N PHE A 56 7.19 -10.10 32.29
CA PHE A 56 5.79 -10.43 32.53
C PHE A 56 5.20 -11.13 31.30
N LYS A 57 4.64 -12.32 31.51
CA LYS A 57 3.96 -13.09 30.45
C LYS A 57 2.49 -13.27 30.78
N TRP A 58 1.62 -12.92 29.85
CA TRP A 58 0.21 -13.25 29.92
C TRP A 58 0.00 -14.76 29.80
N SER A 59 -1.10 -15.28 30.37
CA SER A 59 -1.52 -16.66 30.06
C SER A 59 -1.95 -16.78 28.60
N ASP A 60 -1.87 -18.00 28.05
CA ASP A 60 -2.24 -18.25 26.64
C ASP A 60 -3.69 -17.87 26.34
N GLU A 61 -4.60 -18.04 27.30
CA GLU A 61 -6.00 -17.62 27.19
C GLU A 61 -6.14 -16.10 27.05
N VAL A 62 -5.38 -15.33 27.83
CA VAL A 62 -5.36 -13.86 27.77
C VAL A 62 -4.75 -13.39 26.44
N VAL A 63 -3.66 -14.02 26.01
CA VAL A 63 -3.06 -13.72 24.69
C VAL A 63 -4.06 -13.99 23.58
N ALA A 64 -4.75 -15.13 23.58
CA ALA A 64 -5.76 -15.46 22.59
C ALA A 64 -6.91 -14.42 22.56
N PHE A 65 -7.36 -13.97 23.74
CA PHE A 65 -8.36 -12.92 23.86
C PHE A 65 -7.87 -11.57 23.31
N LEU A 66 -6.65 -11.16 23.65
CA LEU A 66 -6.03 -9.93 23.17
C LEU A 66 -5.78 -9.94 21.67
N MET A 67 -5.46 -11.11 21.10
CA MET A 67 -5.20 -11.26 19.66
C MET A 67 -6.46 -11.38 18.81
N LYS A 68 -7.64 -11.55 19.41
CA LYS A 68 -8.90 -11.61 18.65
C LYS A 68 -9.17 -10.34 17.84
N PRO A 69 -9.09 -9.10 18.38
CA PRO A 69 -9.24 -7.88 17.56
C PRO A 69 -8.19 -7.76 16.44
N TYR A 70 -6.95 -8.21 16.69
CA TYR A 70 -5.92 -8.27 15.66
C TYR A 70 -6.35 -9.18 14.50
N SER A 71 -6.83 -10.38 14.79
CA SER A 71 -7.25 -11.35 13.76
C SER A 71 -8.44 -10.83 12.95
N TYR A 72 -9.38 -10.11 13.57
CA TYR A 72 -10.53 -9.53 12.88
C TYR A 72 -10.23 -8.21 12.13
N SER A 73 -9.04 -7.66 12.26
CA SER A 73 -8.61 -6.46 11.55
C SER A 73 -7.49 -6.76 10.55
N MET A 74 -6.32 -7.20 10.99
CA MET A 74 -5.21 -7.58 10.10
C MET A 74 -5.49 -8.86 9.31
N GLY A 75 -6.23 -9.80 9.90
CA GLY A 75 -6.61 -11.04 9.21
C GLY A 75 -7.53 -10.85 8.00
N ILE A 76 -8.14 -9.67 7.85
CA ILE A 76 -8.95 -9.29 6.68
C ILE A 76 -8.41 -8.04 5.98
N LEU A 77 -7.13 -7.70 6.19
CA LEU A 77 -6.55 -6.45 5.66
C LEU A 77 -6.65 -6.38 4.14
N ALA A 78 -6.40 -7.48 3.42
CA ALA A 78 -6.50 -7.49 1.95
C ALA A 78 -7.91 -7.16 1.47
N LEU A 79 -8.94 -7.64 2.20
CA LEU A 79 -10.34 -7.35 1.87
C LEU A 79 -10.63 -5.85 1.95
N LEU A 80 -10.15 -5.20 3.00
CA LEU A 80 -10.30 -3.76 3.20
C LEU A 80 -9.48 -2.98 2.16
N VAL A 81 -8.24 -3.40 1.90
CA VAL A 81 -7.36 -2.76 0.92
C VAL A 81 -7.88 -2.93 -0.51
N ALA A 82 -8.53 -4.04 -0.86
CA ALA A 82 -9.20 -4.19 -2.17
C ALA A 82 -10.23 -3.08 -2.39
N GLY A 83 -11.11 -2.86 -1.41
CA GLY A 83 -12.13 -1.82 -1.47
C GLY A 83 -11.54 -0.41 -1.52
N THR A 84 -10.61 -0.09 -0.62
CA THR A 84 -10.01 1.26 -0.55
C THR A 84 -9.16 1.59 -1.77
N THR A 85 -8.44 0.60 -2.32
CA THR A 85 -7.67 0.75 -3.57
C THR A 85 -8.59 0.96 -4.77
N ALA A 86 -9.70 0.19 -4.87
CA ALA A 86 -10.70 0.37 -5.91
C ALA A 86 -11.33 1.77 -5.85
N LYS A 87 -11.69 2.24 -4.65
CA LYS A 87 -12.20 3.60 -4.42
C LYS A 87 -11.20 4.66 -4.88
N SER A 88 -9.95 4.56 -4.48
CA SER A 88 -8.92 5.53 -4.83
C SER A 88 -8.60 5.55 -6.33
N LEU A 89 -8.59 4.36 -6.97
CA LEU A 89 -8.43 4.25 -8.42
C LEU A 89 -9.63 4.85 -9.16
N THR A 90 -10.85 4.60 -8.67
CA THR A 90 -12.07 5.17 -9.22
C THR A 90 -12.05 6.69 -9.19
N ASP A 91 -11.66 7.29 -8.07
CA ASP A 91 -11.50 8.76 -7.96
C ASP A 91 -10.48 9.30 -8.98
N SER A 92 -9.39 8.56 -9.19
CA SER A 92 -8.37 8.94 -10.18
C SER A 92 -8.87 8.82 -11.61
N VAL A 93 -9.66 7.80 -11.92
CA VAL A 93 -10.29 7.60 -13.24
C VAL A 93 -11.36 8.65 -13.50
N ASN A 94 -12.21 8.94 -12.51
CA ASN A 94 -13.29 9.92 -12.62
C ASN A 94 -12.78 11.34 -12.93
N ARG A 95 -11.55 11.70 -12.52
CA ARG A 95 -10.93 12.98 -12.90
C ARG A 95 -10.75 13.14 -14.42
N SER A 96 -10.68 12.03 -15.14
CA SER A 96 -10.55 12.01 -16.61
C SER A 96 -11.87 11.75 -17.34
N MET A 97 -12.98 11.56 -16.62
CA MET A 97 -14.30 11.29 -17.16
C MET A 97 -15.19 12.55 -17.08
N GLU A 98 -16.25 12.60 -17.89
CA GLU A 98 -17.25 13.65 -17.85
C GLU A 98 -17.98 13.63 -16.50
N LYS A 99 -18.25 14.82 -15.95
CA LYS A 99 -18.91 14.97 -14.63
C LYS A 99 -20.30 14.34 -14.58
N THR A 100 -20.98 14.27 -15.72
CA THR A 100 -22.32 13.70 -15.86
C THR A 100 -22.32 12.17 -15.97
N ASN A 101 -21.17 11.54 -16.23
CA ASN A 101 -21.06 10.10 -16.43
C ASN A 101 -19.89 9.50 -15.66
N GLN A 102 -19.86 9.74 -14.36
CA GLN A 102 -18.84 9.21 -13.47
C GLN A 102 -19.19 7.83 -12.94
N ILE A 103 -18.15 7.09 -12.55
CA ILE A 103 -18.26 5.79 -11.90
C ILE A 103 -18.59 6.01 -10.41
N ASN A 104 -19.52 5.24 -9.88
CA ASN A 104 -19.83 5.23 -8.47
C ASN A 104 -18.73 4.50 -7.68
N TYR A 105 -17.99 5.26 -6.87
CA TYR A 105 -16.87 4.72 -6.09
C TYR A 105 -17.33 3.72 -5.02
N MET A 106 -18.53 3.88 -4.46
CA MET A 106 -19.04 2.93 -3.45
C MET A 106 -19.34 1.57 -4.09
N SER A 107 -19.89 1.57 -5.30
CA SER A 107 -20.17 0.35 -6.04
C SER A 107 -18.88 -0.38 -6.43
N THR A 108 -17.85 0.32 -6.89
CA THR A 108 -16.54 -0.28 -7.19
C THR A 108 -15.84 -0.81 -5.94
N LEU A 109 -15.95 -0.13 -4.81
CA LEU A 109 -15.43 -0.60 -3.53
C LEU A 109 -16.05 -1.94 -3.15
N LEU A 110 -17.37 -2.03 -3.17
CA LEU A 110 -18.10 -3.28 -2.85
C LEU A 110 -17.79 -4.39 -3.86
N ALA A 111 -17.75 -4.07 -5.15
CA ALA A 111 -17.44 -5.05 -6.20
C ALA A 111 -16.00 -5.60 -6.05
N ALA A 112 -15.02 -4.79 -5.67
CA ALA A 112 -13.65 -5.25 -5.44
C ALA A 112 -13.56 -6.14 -4.20
N ILE A 113 -14.30 -5.84 -3.13
CA ILE A 113 -14.40 -6.69 -1.94
C ILE A 113 -14.97 -8.07 -2.31
N VAL A 114 -16.13 -8.10 -2.99
CA VAL A 114 -16.75 -9.36 -3.40
C VAL A 114 -15.86 -10.09 -4.41
N GLY A 115 -15.23 -9.35 -5.33
CA GLY A 115 -14.29 -9.91 -6.30
C GLY A 115 -13.06 -10.55 -5.64
N LEU A 116 -12.51 -9.97 -4.58
CA LEU A 116 -11.42 -10.60 -3.83
C LEU A 116 -11.89 -11.87 -3.13
N LEU A 117 -13.10 -11.92 -2.59
CA LEU A 117 -13.65 -13.14 -2.01
C LEU A 117 -13.71 -14.27 -3.04
N MET A 118 -14.06 -13.97 -4.29
CA MET A 118 -14.06 -14.97 -5.36
C MET A 118 -12.67 -15.49 -5.73
N LEU A 119 -11.62 -14.68 -5.55
CA LEU A 119 -10.24 -15.05 -5.86
C LEU A 119 -9.49 -15.74 -4.71
N ALA A 120 -9.92 -15.54 -3.46
CA ALA A 120 -9.09 -15.75 -2.29
C ALA A 120 -9.75 -16.54 -1.15
N ALA A 121 -11.07 -16.72 -1.18
CA ALA A 121 -11.82 -17.35 -0.09
C ALA A 121 -12.57 -18.59 -0.59
N ASP A 122 -12.19 -19.74 -0.06
CA ASP A 122 -12.95 -20.98 -0.31
C ASP A 122 -14.05 -21.15 0.75
N PRO A 123 -15.24 -21.65 0.37
CA PRO A 123 -16.26 -22.01 1.34
C PRO A 123 -15.79 -23.20 2.18
N ILE A 124 -15.98 -23.12 3.48
CA ILE A 124 -15.76 -24.21 4.45
C ILE A 124 -17.06 -24.49 5.18
N GLU A 125 -17.16 -25.62 5.90
CA GLU A 125 -18.41 -26.12 6.47
C GLU A 125 -19.22 -25.08 7.26
N ASN A 126 -18.57 -24.18 7.99
CA ASN A 126 -19.22 -23.14 8.79
C ASN A 126 -18.66 -21.72 8.53
N GLY A 127 -18.20 -21.43 7.32
CA GLY A 127 -17.68 -20.10 7.01
C GLY A 127 -16.89 -20.01 5.71
N LEU A 128 -15.94 -19.10 5.70
CA LEU A 128 -15.01 -18.88 4.60
C LEU A 128 -13.57 -19.04 5.07
N ALA A 129 -12.73 -19.65 4.24
CA ALA A 129 -11.31 -19.72 4.49
C ALA A 129 -10.70 -18.31 4.42
N THR A 130 -10.04 -17.88 5.50
CA THR A 130 -9.50 -16.51 5.63
C THR A 130 -8.02 -16.40 5.27
N GLY A 131 -7.38 -17.49 4.87
CA GLY A 131 -5.92 -17.56 4.68
C GLY A 131 -5.32 -16.53 3.73
N PHE A 132 -6.08 -16.05 2.74
CA PHE A 132 -5.68 -15.02 1.79
C PHE A 132 -6.49 -13.72 1.91
N LEU A 133 -7.24 -13.52 2.99
CA LEU A 133 -7.95 -12.27 3.24
C LEU A 133 -7.10 -11.25 4.01
N GLY A 134 -6.03 -11.69 4.68
CA GLY A 134 -5.03 -10.87 5.37
C GLY A 134 -3.89 -10.43 4.45
N THR A 135 -2.70 -10.23 5.03
CA THR A 135 -1.54 -9.66 4.32
C THR A 135 -1.07 -10.51 3.13
N LYS A 136 -1.25 -11.83 3.18
CA LYS A 136 -0.91 -12.76 2.08
C LYS A 136 -1.73 -12.51 0.81
N GLY A 137 -2.93 -11.96 0.93
CA GLY A 137 -3.82 -11.67 -0.20
C GLY A 137 -3.69 -10.27 -0.78
N LEU A 138 -2.78 -9.43 -0.31
CA LEU A 138 -2.67 -8.03 -0.74
C LEU A 138 -2.45 -7.85 -2.25
N LEU A 139 -1.62 -8.70 -2.87
CA LEU A 139 -1.43 -8.64 -4.33
C LEU A 139 -2.70 -8.99 -5.10
N SER A 140 -3.45 -9.97 -4.61
CA SER A 140 -4.76 -10.35 -5.17
C SER A 140 -5.81 -9.26 -4.96
N ALA A 141 -5.71 -8.52 -3.84
CA ALA A 141 -6.54 -7.35 -3.57
C ALA A 141 -6.33 -6.24 -4.62
N PHE A 142 -5.08 -5.98 -4.99
CA PHE A 142 -4.77 -5.02 -6.06
C PHE A 142 -5.32 -5.50 -7.41
N LEU A 143 -5.16 -6.78 -7.73
CA LEU A 143 -5.72 -7.35 -8.96
C LEU A 143 -7.24 -7.18 -8.99
N ALA A 144 -7.94 -7.55 -7.92
CA ALA A 144 -9.39 -7.40 -7.80
C ALA A 144 -9.82 -5.94 -7.99
N ALA A 145 -9.13 -4.99 -7.33
CA ALA A 145 -9.41 -3.57 -7.46
C ALA A 145 -9.21 -3.06 -8.89
N PHE A 146 -8.09 -3.43 -9.53
CA PHE A 146 -7.75 -2.95 -10.87
C PHE A 146 -8.68 -3.49 -11.94
N VAL A 147 -8.99 -4.79 -11.89
CA VAL A 147 -9.93 -5.43 -12.83
C VAL A 147 -11.32 -4.83 -12.66
N THR A 148 -11.80 -4.70 -11.43
CA THR A 148 -13.11 -4.10 -11.14
C THR A 148 -13.21 -2.70 -11.74
N VAL A 149 -12.28 -1.80 -11.43
CA VAL A 149 -12.35 -0.41 -11.92
C VAL A 149 -12.19 -0.33 -13.44
N ALA A 150 -11.37 -1.20 -14.04
CA ALA A 150 -11.24 -1.28 -15.50
C ALA A 150 -12.57 -1.66 -16.16
N ILE A 151 -13.28 -2.67 -15.65
CA ILE A 151 -14.58 -3.10 -16.17
C ILE A 151 -15.63 -2.00 -15.99
N TYR A 152 -15.71 -1.37 -14.80
CA TYR A 152 -16.61 -0.24 -14.58
C TYR A 152 -16.34 0.91 -15.55
N LYS A 153 -15.06 1.25 -15.76
CA LYS A 153 -14.67 2.28 -16.73
C LYS A 153 -15.16 1.98 -18.14
N VAL A 154 -14.99 0.74 -18.59
CA VAL A 154 -15.46 0.30 -19.91
C VAL A 154 -16.99 0.36 -19.99
N CYS A 155 -17.70 -0.16 -19.01
CA CYS A 155 -19.15 -0.18 -18.98
C CYS A 155 -19.74 1.25 -18.97
N VAL A 156 -19.28 2.10 -18.07
CA VAL A 156 -19.80 3.46 -17.93
C VAL A 156 -19.46 4.31 -19.16
N LYS A 157 -18.23 4.21 -19.69
CA LYS A 157 -17.83 4.95 -20.88
C LYS A 157 -18.65 4.56 -22.12
N ASN A 158 -18.99 3.29 -22.26
CA ASN A 158 -19.76 2.77 -23.39
C ASN A 158 -21.27 2.69 -23.14
N ASN A 159 -21.74 3.24 -22.00
CA ASN A 159 -23.14 3.18 -21.60
C ASN A 159 -23.73 1.78 -21.51
N VAL A 160 -22.91 0.77 -21.16
CA VAL A 160 -23.32 -0.61 -20.87
C VAL A 160 -23.87 -0.66 -19.44
N THR A 161 -25.04 -0.07 -19.25
CA THR A 161 -25.69 0.11 -17.94
C THR A 161 -27.21 0.07 -18.11
N ILE A 162 -27.94 -0.28 -17.06
CA ILE A 162 -29.41 -0.18 -17.06
C ILE A 162 -29.78 1.30 -16.90
N ARG A 163 -30.53 1.83 -17.89
CA ARG A 163 -31.04 3.20 -17.82
C ARG A 163 -32.45 3.18 -17.27
N MET A 164 -32.71 4.05 -16.32
CA MET A 164 -34.04 4.27 -15.77
C MET A 164 -34.65 5.54 -16.36
N PRO A 165 -35.98 5.65 -16.44
CA PRO A 165 -36.67 6.89 -16.81
C PRO A 165 -36.30 8.05 -15.87
N ASP A 166 -36.43 9.29 -16.38
CA ASP A 166 -36.05 10.51 -15.63
C ASP A 166 -36.91 10.76 -14.38
N GLU A 167 -38.08 10.14 -14.30
CA GLU A 167 -38.99 10.22 -13.15
C GLU A 167 -38.47 9.43 -11.94
N VAL A 168 -37.48 8.51 -12.13
CA VAL A 168 -36.93 7.70 -11.06
C VAL A 168 -35.90 8.53 -10.25
N PRO A 169 -36.00 8.54 -8.93
CA PRO A 169 -35.05 9.26 -8.10
C PRO A 169 -33.59 8.88 -8.42
N PRO A 170 -32.65 9.86 -8.46
CA PRO A 170 -31.27 9.64 -8.88
C PRO A 170 -30.54 8.53 -8.15
N ASN A 171 -30.80 8.39 -6.83
CA ASN A 171 -30.19 7.33 -6.01
C ASN A 171 -30.60 5.92 -6.47
N ILE A 172 -31.86 5.73 -6.83
CA ILE A 172 -32.37 4.45 -7.34
C ILE A 172 -31.84 4.20 -8.75
N SER A 173 -31.88 5.21 -9.62
CA SER A 173 -31.32 5.13 -10.97
C SER A 173 -29.84 4.73 -10.95
N GLN A 174 -29.04 5.28 -10.01
CA GLN A 174 -27.63 4.92 -9.86
C GLN A 174 -27.42 3.46 -9.47
N VAL A 175 -28.26 2.90 -8.59
CA VAL A 175 -28.17 1.48 -8.22
C VAL A 175 -28.34 0.58 -9.44
N PHE A 176 -29.36 0.86 -10.27
CA PHE A 176 -29.58 0.08 -11.49
C PHE A 176 -28.45 0.27 -12.52
N LYS A 177 -27.90 1.47 -12.64
CA LYS A 177 -26.74 1.76 -13.49
C LYS A 177 -25.53 0.90 -13.10
N ASP A 178 -25.37 0.60 -11.81
CA ASP A 178 -24.21 -0.14 -11.27
C ASP A 178 -24.36 -1.67 -11.38
N VAL A 179 -25.58 -2.22 -11.58
CA VAL A 179 -25.84 -3.68 -11.59
C VAL A 179 -24.99 -4.42 -12.63
N ILE A 180 -24.98 -3.93 -13.88
CA ILE A 180 -24.24 -4.59 -14.97
C ILE A 180 -22.73 -4.53 -14.72
N PRO A 181 -22.11 -3.35 -14.46
CA PRO A 181 -20.68 -3.28 -14.17
C PRO A 181 -20.26 -4.12 -12.95
N PHE A 182 -21.07 -4.13 -11.90
CA PHE A 182 -20.83 -4.95 -10.71
C PHE A 182 -20.80 -6.44 -11.07
N THR A 183 -21.86 -6.93 -11.71
CA THR A 183 -21.99 -8.34 -12.09
C THR A 183 -20.85 -8.76 -13.01
N LEU A 184 -20.54 -7.99 -14.05
CA LEU A 184 -19.46 -8.29 -14.97
C LEU A 184 -18.09 -8.32 -14.25
N SER A 185 -17.85 -7.42 -13.30
CA SER A 185 -16.60 -7.40 -12.54
C SER A 185 -16.44 -8.65 -11.68
N VAL A 186 -17.47 -9.00 -10.91
CA VAL A 186 -17.42 -10.17 -10.02
C VAL A 186 -17.35 -11.47 -10.81
N VAL A 187 -18.18 -11.61 -11.85
CA VAL A 187 -18.16 -12.81 -12.71
C VAL A 187 -16.84 -12.96 -13.44
N SER A 188 -16.22 -11.88 -13.91
CA SER A 188 -14.91 -11.94 -14.56
C SER A 188 -13.82 -12.41 -13.60
N LEU A 189 -13.81 -11.91 -12.36
CA LEU A 189 -12.87 -12.35 -11.34
C LEU A 189 -13.10 -13.80 -10.93
N TYR A 190 -14.35 -14.21 -10.78
CA TYR A 190 -14.70 -15.61 -10.52
C TYR A 190 -14.28 -16.54 -11.66
N ALA A 191 -14.53 -16.15 -12.91
CA ALA A 191 -14.07 -16.89 -14.08
C ALA A 191 -12.54 -17.01 -14.12
N LEU A 192 -11.82 -15.94 -13.74
CA LEU A 192 -10.36 -15.96 -13.63
C LEU A 192 -9.91 -16.99 -12.59
N ASP A 193 -10.57 -17.08 -11.43
CA ASP A 193 -10.25 -18.07 -10.41
C ASP A 193 -10.53 -19.50 -10.86
N LEU A 194 -11.67 -19.74 -11.53
CA LEU A 194 -11.98 -21.05 -12.10
C LEU A 194 -10.94 -21.49 -13.15
N LEU A 195 -10.50 -20.57 -14.01
CA LEU A 195 -9.44 -20.84 -14.98
C LEU A 195 -8.11 -21.16 -14.27
N ALA A 196 -7.73 -20.40 -13.25
CA ALA A 196 -6.52 -20.67 -12.50
C ALA A 196 -6.57 -22.06 -11.83
N ARG A 197 -7.68 -22.40 -11.19
CA ARG A 197 -7.89 -23.75 -10.59
C ARG A 197 -7.83 -24.87 -11.63
N HIS A 198 -8.38 -24.63 -12.81
CA HIS A 198 -8.38 -25.63 -13.89
C HIS A 198 -6.97 -25.86 -14.47
N PHE A 199 -6.23 -24.78 -14.76
CA PHE A 199 -4.94 -24.89 -15.45
C PHE A 199 -3.74 -24.99 -14.50
N VAL A 200 -3.79 -24.36 -13.31
CA VAL A 200 -2.68 -24.28 -12.35
C VAL A 200 -2.91 -25.20 -11.14
N GLY A 201 -4.16 -25.63 -10.90
CA GLY A 201 -4.51 -26.46 -9.75
C GLY A 201 -4.57 -25.71 -8.42
N ALA A 202 -4.61 -24.38 -8.45
CA ALA A 202 -4.63 -23.53 -7.26
C ALA A 202 -5.48 -22.27 -7.50
N SER A 203 -5.97 -21.64 -6.43
CA SER A 203 -6.67 -20.34 -6.54
C SER A 203 -5.77 -19.26 -7.13
N VAL A 204 -6.37 -18.19 -7.66
CA VAL A 204 -5.60 -17.02 -8.12
C VAL A 204 -4.75 -16.44 -6.99
N ALA A 205 -5.28 -16.33 -5.78
CA ALA A 205 -4.55 -15.79 -4.66
C ALA A 205 -3.31 -16.64 -4.29
N GLU A 206 -3.46 -17.95 -4.28
CA GLU A 206 -2.35 -18.87 -4.03
C GLU A 206 -1.31 -18.83 -5.16
N SER A 207 -1.76 -18.81 -6.41
CA SER A 207 -0.92 -18.75 -7.60
C SER A 207 -0.07 -17.47 -7.64
N ILE A 208 -0.68 -16.32 -7.34
CA ILE A 208 0.02 -15.04 -7.21
C ILE A 208 1.05 -15.13 -6.08
N GLY A 209 0.68 -15.65 -4.91
CA GLY A 209 1.59 -15.83 -3.79
C GLY A 209 2.82 -16.66 -4.16
N LYS A 210 2.62 -17.82 -4.80
CA LYS A 210 3.71 -18.71 -5.26
C LYS A 210 4.59 -18.03 -6.31
N PHE A 211 4.00 -17.30 -7.27
CA PHE A 211 4.74 -16.59 -8.31
C PHE A 211 5.64 -15.48 -7.73
N PHE A 212 5.16 -14.72 -6.75
CA PHE A 212 5.92 -13.63 -6.15
C PHE A 212 6.83 -14.06 -4.99
N ALA A 213 6.70 -15.28 -4.45
CA ALA A 213 7.49 -15.74 -3.31
C ALA A 213 9.02 -15.63 -3.53
N PRO A 214 9.61 -16.00 -4.70
CA PRO A 214 11.04 -15.81 -4.95
C PRO A 214 11.46 -14.34 -4.96
N LEU A 215 10.60 -13.45 -5.51
CA LEU A 215 10.85 -12.00 -5.52
C LEU A 215 10.82 -11.43 -4.10
N PHE A 216 9.88 -11.87 -3.27
CA PHE A 216 9.79 -11.46 -1.87
C PHE A 216 11.01 -11.92 -1.07
N SER A 217 11.46 -13.16 -1.27
CA SER A 217 12.68 -13.66 -0.64
C SER A 217 13.92 -12.87 -1.08
N ALA A 218 14.04 -12.55 -2.37
CA ALA A 218 15.13 -11.74 -2.88
C ALA A 218 15.10 -10.30 -2.35
N ALA A 219 13.92 -9.71 -2.20
CA ALA A 219 13.74 -8.37 -1.66
C ALA A 219 14.11 -8.26 -0.17
N ASP A 220 13.92 -9.33 0.60
CA ASP A 220 14.30 -9.42 2.02
C ASP A 220 15.79 -9.74 2.24
N GLY A 221 16.52 -10.09 1.18
CA GLY A 221 17.97 -10.31 1.21
C GLY A 221 18.77 -8.99 1.22
N TYR A 222 20.05 -9.06 1.61
CA TYR A 222 20.93 -7.89 1.72
C TYR A 222 20.95 -7.00 0.46
N LEU A 223 21.02 -7.60 -0.71
CA LEU A 223 21.03 -6.86 -1.98
C LEU A 223 19.67 -6.19 -2.24
N GLY A 224 18.58 -6.92 -2.02
CA GLY A 224 17.23 -6.40 -2.21
C GLY A 224 16.94 -5.20 -1.29
N ILE A 225 17.25 -5.34 -0.01
CA ILE A 225 17.13 -4.28 0.99
C ILE A 225 17.97 -3.05 0.60
N THR A 226 19.21 -3.26 0.16
CA THR A 226 20.11 -2.18 -0.27
C THR A 226 19.53 -1.43 -1.48
N ILE A 227 19.01 -2.15 -2.47
CA ILE A 227 18.40 -1.54 -3.66
C ILE A 227 17.12 -0.78 -3.27
N ILE A 228 16.25 -1.37 -2.45
CA ILE A 228 14.97 -0.76 -2.06
C ILE A 228 15.22 0.54 -1.27
N PHE A 229 16.05 0.48 -0.24
CA PHE A 229 16.31 1.67 0.58
C PHE A 229 17.21 2.68 -0.12
N GLY A 230 18.13 2.22 -0.97
CA GLY A 230 18.88 3.08 -1.88
C GLY A 230 17.97 3.83 -2.86
N ALA A 231 16.89 3.19 -3.33
CA ALA A 231 15.92 3.84 -4.20
C ALA A 231 15.17 4.99 -3.51
N PHE A 232 14.85 4.88 -2.21
CA PHE A 232 14.30 6.01 -1.45
C PHE A 232 15.21 7.23 -1.50
N ALA A 233 16.50 7.05 -1.20
CA ALA A 233 17.48 8.12 -1.22
C ALA A 233 17.72 8.66 -2.64
N PHE A 234 17.80 7.77 -3.63
CA PHE A 234 17.99 8.13 -5.04
C PHE A 234 16.84 9.01 -5.57
N PHE A 235 15.58 8.64 -5.33
CA PHE A 235 14.43 9.43 -5.78
C PHE A 235 14.43 10.82 -5.13
N TRP A 236 14.73 10.92 -3.85
CA TRP A 236 14.88 12.20 -3.20
C TRP A 236 16.03 13.04 -3.80
N PHE A 237 17.15 12.41 -4.11
CA PHE A 237 18.26 13.11 -4.76
C PHE A 237 17.87 13.68 -6.13
N VAL A 238 17.05 12.99 -6.88
CA VAL A 238 16.51 13.45 -8.19
C VAL A 238 15.40 14.51 -8.01
N GLY A 239 14.96 14.79 -6.79
CA GLY A 239 13.90 15.75 -6.49
C GLY A 239 12.47 15.17 -6.65
N ILE A 240 12.33 13.84 -6.55
CA ILE A 240 11.05 13.14 -6.60
C ILE A 240 10.77 12.57 -5.22
N HIS A 241 9.52 12.61 -4.78
CA HIS A 241 9.12 12.04 -3.49
C HIS A 241 9.25 10.51 -3.53
N GLY A 242 10.35 9.97 -2.99
CA GLY A 242 10.70 8.55 -3.01
C GLY A 242 9.57 7.61 -2.51
N PRO A 243 8.94 7.90 -1.36
CA PRO A 243 7.85 7.09 -0.84
C PRO A 243 6.70 6.90 -1.82
N SER A 244 6.38 7.89 -2.65
CA SER A 244 5.27 7.78 -3.62
C SER A 244 5.47 6.69 -4.68
N ILE A 245 6.71 6.25 -4.89
CA ILE A 245 7.06 5.22 -5.88
C ILE A 245 7.41 3.90 -5.18
N VAL A 246 8.26 3.97 -4.14
CA VAL A 246 8.85 2.78 -3.53
C VAL A 246 7.86 2.10 -2.59
N GLU A 247 7.17 2.85 -1.73
CA GLU A 247 6.24 2.27 -0.75
C GLU A 247 5.12 1.43 -1.39
N PRO A 248 4.42 1.88 -2.45
CA PRO A 248 3.41 1.04 -3.10
C PRO A 248 3.98 -0.27 -3.65
N ALA A 249 5.24 -0.25 -4.10
CA ALA A 249 5.88 -1.43 -4.67
C ALA A 249 6.25 -2.48 -3.61
N ILE A 250 6.59 -2.04 -2.40
CA ILE A 250 7.04 -2.94 -1.32
C ILE A 250 5.98 -3.21 -0.25
N ALA A 251 4.86 -2.50 -0.27
CA ALA A 251 3.86 -2.56 0.80
C ALA A 251 3.39 -3.99 1.09
N ALA A 252 3.09 -4.78 0.06
CA ALA A 252 2.63 -6.15 0.24
C ALA A 252 3.66 -7.02 0.98
N ILE A 253 4.95 -6.92 0.63
CA ILE A 253 6.00 -7.71 1.28
C ILE A 253 6.29 -7.22 2.69
N THR A 254 6.31 -5.91 2.94
CA THR A 254 6.59 -5.37 4.29
C THR A 254 5.54 -5.81 5.32
N TYR A 255 4.26 -5.82 4.93
CA TYR A 255 3.19 -6.31 5.80
C TYR A 255 3.19 -7.84 5.93
N ALA A 256 3.45 -8.59 4.85
CA ALA A 256 3.58 -10.05 4.91
C ALA A 256 4.75 -10.47 5.82
N ASN A 257 5.90 -9.83 5.71
CA ASN A 257 7.06 -10.08 6.55
C ASN A 257 6.79 -9.75 8.03
N ALA A 258 6.08 -8.66 8.31
CA ALA A 258 5.69 -8.32 9.68
C ALA A 258 4.78 -9.39 10.30
N GLU A 259 3.84 -9.96 9.52
CA GLU A 259 2.99 -11.07 9.98
C GLU A 259 3.80 -12.34 10.20
N VAL A 260 4.76 -12.68 9.32
CA VAL A 260 5.66 -13.82 9.50
C VAL A 260 6.46 -13.67 10.80
N ASN A 261 7.06 -12.50 11.04
CA ASN A 261 7.80 -12.21 12.27
C ASN A 261 6.92 -12.33 13.51
N LEU A 262 5.68 -11.85 13.45
CA LEU A 262 4.73 -11.99 14.56
C LEU A 262 4.43 -13.46 14.85
N ASN A 263 4.20 -14.27 13.82
CA ASN A 263 3.94 -15.71 13.99
C ASN A 263 5.15 -16.44 14.57
N LEU A 264 6.38 -16.10 14.16
CA LEU A 264 7.60 -16.64 14.73
C LEU A 264 7.74 -16.27 16.22
N LEU A 265 7.47 -15.02 16.56
CA LEU A 265 7.50 -14.55 17.95
C LEU A 265 6.47 -15.28 18.83
N GLN A 266 5.25 -15.52 18.32
CA GLN A 266 4.22 -16.29 19.03
C GLN A 266 4.65 -17.74 19.32
N GLN A 267 5.47 -18.32 18.44
CA GLN A 267 6.05 -19.65 18.61
C GLN A 267 7.32 -19.66 19.48
N GLY A 268 7.71 -18.50 20.06
CA GLY A 268 8.93 -18.36 20.85
C GLY A 268 10.21 -18.35 20.02
N MET A 269 10.11 -18.18 18.71
CA MET A 269 11.24 -18.09 17.79
C MET A 269 11.63 -16.61 17.55
N HIS A 270 12.84 -16.38 17.06
CA HIS A 270 13.29 -15.05 16.68
C HIS A 270 12.70 -14.63 15.34
N ALA A 271 12.45 -13.32 15.19
CA ALA A 271 12.09 -12.71 13.92
C ALA A 271 13.24 -12.89 12.91
N ASP A 272 12.92 -13.32 11.68
CA ASP A 272 13.91 -13.59 10.62
C ASP A 272 13.75 -12.67 9.40
N LYS A 273 12.63 -11.95 9.29
CA LYS A 273 12.37 -11.02 8.20
C LYS A 273 12.83 -9.61 8.52
N ILE A 274 13.65 -9.05 7.62
CA ILE A 274 14.28 -7.74 7.82
C ILE A 274 13.44 -6.63 7.15
N LEU A 275 12.91 -6.87 5.94
CA LEU A 275 12.13 -5.88 5.20
C LEU A 275 10.73 -5.75 5.81
N THR A 276 10.64 -4.97 6.87
CA THR A 276 9.39 -4.65 7.59
C THR A 276 9.23 -3.14 7.75
N SER A 277 8.02 -2.68 8.03
CA SER A 277 7.77 -1.27 8.35
C SER A 277 8.55 -0.80 9.59
N GLY A 278 8.80 -1.68 10.56
CA GLY A 278 9.61 -1.36 11.73
C GLY A 278 11.06 -1.06 11.37
N THR A 279 11.71 -1.91 10.58
CA THR A 279 13.07 -1.69 10.08
C THR A 279 13.15 -0.41 9.25
N GLN A 280 12.16 -0.19 8.38
CA GLN A 280 12.08 1.03 7.58
C GLN A 280 12.00 2.27 8.48
N MET A 281 11.05 2.34 9.39
CA MET A 281 10.78 3.55 10.19
C MET A 281 11.88 3.85 11.23
N PHE A 282 12.34 2.82 11.93
CA PHE A 282 13.23 3.03 13.08
C PHE A 282 14.71 2.98 12.75
N ILE A 283 15.09 2.39 11.61
CA ILE A 283 16.50 2.27 11.22
C ILE A 283 16.78 3.10 9.96
N VAL A 284 16.07 2.79 8.86
CA VAL A 284 16.44 3.31 7.54
C VAL A 284 15.96 4.74 7.31
N THR A 285 14.77 5.09 7.80
CA THR A 285 14.20 6.44 7.63
C THR A 285 14.31 7.31 8.88
N MET A 286 15.33 7.09 9.68
CA MET A 286 15.60 7.89 10.86
C MET A 286 15.74 9.38 10.52
N GLY A 287 14.86 10.21 11.07
CA GLY A 287 14.78 11.64 10.73
C GLY A 287 14.03 11.93 9.42
N GLY A 288 13.34 10.93 8.85
CA GLY A 288 12.59 10.96 7.60
C GLY A 288 13.25 10.15 6.49
N THR A 289 12.52 9.97 5.39
CA THR A 289 12.97 9.13 4.27
C THR A 289 14.32 9.60 3.72
N GLY A 290 15.28 8.68 3.61
CA GLY A 290 16.66 8.98 3.20
C GLY A 290 17.64 9.21 4.37
N ALA A 291 17.26 8.81 5.60
CA ALA A 291 18.09 8.86 6.80
C ALA A 291 18.64 10.28 7.11
N THR A 292 17.77 11.26 7.11
CA THR A 292 18.12 12.68 7.15
C THR A 292 18.30 13.28 8.54
N LEU A 293 18.29 12.48 9.61
CA LEU A 293 18.39 12.97 10.99
C LEU A 293 19.63 13.88 11.22
N VAL A 294 20.74 13.55 10.60
CA VAL A 294 22.00 14.32 10.77
C VAL A 294 22.08 15.59 9.90
N VAL A 295 21.24 15.70 8.86
CA VAL A 295 21.31 16.80 7.88
C VAL A 295 21.12 18.20 8.50
N PRO A 296 20.14 18.44 9.39
CA PRO A 296 20.02 19.72 10.08
C PRO A 296 21.27 20.12 10.84
N PHE A 297 21.92 19.18 11.50
CA PHE A 297 23.16 19.41 12.24
C PHE A 297 24.32 19.76 11.31
N MET A 298 24.43 19.07 10.17
CA MET A 298 25.42 19.43 9.13
C MET A 298 25.19 20.86 8.64
N PHE A 299 23.96 21.27 8.42
CA PHE A 299 23.61 22.64 8.04
C PHE A 299 23.96 23.64 9.12
N MET A 300 23.75 23.32 10.38
CA MET A 300 24.08 24.22 11.50
C MET A 300 25.60 24.44 11.67
N TRP A 301 26.36 23.37 11.55
CA TRP A 301 27.78 23.40 11.98
C TRP A 301 28.76 23.42 10.82
N LEU A 302 28.48 22.73 9.71
CA LEU A 302 29.44 22.57 8.62
C LEU A 302 29.26 23.59 7.49
N THR A 303 28.09 24.23 7.35
CA THR A 303 27.91 25.18 6.25
C THR A 303 28.37 26.58 6.60
N LYS A 304 28.99 27.29 5.62
CA LYS A 304 29.38 28.70 5.75
C LYS A 304 28.20 29.67 5.51
N SER A 305 27.15 29.21 4.83
CA SER A 305 25.95 30.00 4.48
C SER A 305 25.11 30.31 5.72
N LYS A 306 24.86 31.59 5.99
CA LYS A 306 23.95 32.01 7.06
C LYS A 306 22.51 31.49 6.83
N ARG A 307 22.09 31.45 5.56
CA ARG A 307 20.77 30.93 5.16
C ARG A 307 20.64 29.45 5.53
N ASN A 308 21.62 28.62 5.14
CA ASN A 308 21.57 27.18 5.43
C ASN A 308 21.64 26.89 6.93
N ARG A 309 22.38 27.67 7.70
CA ARG A 309 22.39 27.56 9.17
C ARG A 309 21.03 27.85 9.79
N ALA A 310 20.32 28.88 9.30
CA ALA A 310 18.98 29.19 9.78
C ALA A 310 17.99 28.05 9.47
N ILE A 311 18.07 27.48 8.25
CA ILE A 311 17.27 26.32 7.85
C ILE A 311 17.60 25.12 8.72
N GLY A 312 18.88 24.82 8.96
CA GLY A 312 19.31 23.75 9.86
C GLY A 312 18.66 23.87 11.24
N ARG A 313 18.69 25.06 11.84
CA ARG A 313 18.07 25.30 13.15
C ARG A 313 16.56 25.08 13.15
N ALA A 314 15.87 25.55 12.10
CA ALA A 314 14.43 25.41 11.97
C ALA A 314 13.98 23.95 11.72
N SER A 315 14.83 23.14 11.07
CA SER A 315 14.49 21.77 10.68
C SER A 315 14.87 20.70 11.72
N VAL A 316 15.64 21.03 12.78
CA VAL A 316 16.02 20.04 13.82
C VAL A 316 14.79 19.35 14.41
N VAL A 317 13.87 20.13 14.96
CA VAL A 317 12.68 19.56 15.64
C VAL A 317 11.81 18.76 14.68
N PRO A 318 11.37 19.28 13.53
CA PRO A 318 10.62 18.49 12.56
C PRO A 318 11.28 17.17 12.15
N THR A 319 12.61 17.18 11.98
CA THR A 319 13.36 15.99 11.55
C THR A 319 13.37 14.90 12.63
N PHE A 320 13.39 15.24 13.91
CA PHE A 320 13.22 14.24 14.98
C PHE A 320 11.87 13.52 14.91
N PHE A 321 10.84 14.18 14.38
CA PHE A 321 9.52 13.57 14.14
C PHE A 321 9.37 12.95 12.74
N GLY A 322 10.48 12.74 12.01
CA GLY A 322 10.47 12.15 10.68
C GLY A 322 10.00 13.08 9.56
N VAL A 323 9.86 14.38 9.83
CA VAL A 323 9.46 15.39 8.84
C VAL A 323 10.71 16.09 8.29
N ASN A 324 11.12 15.71 7.08
CA ASN A 324 12.36 16.19 6.45
C ASN A 324 12.16 17.02 5.17
N ALA A 325 10.91 17.35 4.83
CA ALA A 325 10.60 18.12 3.61
C ALA A 325 11.39 19.42 3.50
N VAL A 326 11.56 20.16 4.61
CA VAL A 326 12.35 21.40 4.66
C VAL A 326 13.82 21.15 4.31
N SER A 327 14.41 20.07 4.83
CA SER A 327 15.80 19.71 4.54
C SER A 327 16.00 19.37 3.07
N TYR A 328 15.08 18.63 2.46
CA TYR A 328 15.17 18.24 1.05
C TYR A 328 14.95 19.39 0.08
N THR A 329 14.05 20.32 0.37
CA THR A 329 13.84 21.50 -0.49
C THR A 329 15.12 22.30 -0.71
N HIS A 330 16.09 22.18 0.20
CA HIS A 330 17.36 22.90 0.15
C HIS A 330 18.58 22.03 -0.21
N LEU A 331 18.42 20.70 -0.18
CA LEU A 331 19.47 19.75 -0.57
C LEU A 331 19.38 19.32 -2.03
N THR A 332 18.19 19.37 -2.62
CA THR A 332 17.96 18.93 -4.00
C THR A 332 18.59 19.93 -4.99
N LEU A 333 18.94 19.41 -6.16
CA LEU A 333 19.44 20.20 -7.28
C LEU A 333 18.51 21.40 -7.55
N PRO A 334 19.05 22.57 -7.95
CA PRO A 334 18.28 23.80 -8.18
C PRO A 334 17.25 23.72 -9.33
N THR A 335 16.94 22.52 -9.78
CA THR A 335 15.97 22.20 -10.85
C THR A 335 14.55 21.96 -10.35
N THR A 336 14.30 21.93 -9.03
CA THR A 336 12.93 21.87 -8.50
C THR A 336 12.28 23.23 -8.63
N PRO A 337 11.19 23.36 -9.41
CA PRO A 337 10.42 24.61 -9.39
C PRO A 337 9.92 24.85 -7.97
N TYR A 338 10.04 26.07 -7.50
CA TYR A 338 9.42 26.50 -6.25
C TYR A 338 7.92 26.20 -6.31
N VAL A 339 7.45 25.30 -5.45
CA VAL A 339 6.03 25.08 -5.18
C VAL A 339 5.71 25.87 -3.92
#